data_bf60340f3097a1160aec0155bab98168
#
_entry.id   bf60340f3097a1160aec0155bab98168
#
_cell.length_a   1.000
_cell.length_b   1.000
_cell.length_c   1.000
_cell.angle_alpha   90.00
_cell.angle_beta   90.00
_cell.angle_gamma   90.00
#
_symmetry.space_group_name_H-M   'P 1'
#
loop_
_entity.id
_entity.type
_entity.pdbx_description
1 polymer ?
#
loop_
_entity_poly.entity_id
_entity_poly.type
_entity_poly.pdbx_seq_one_letter_code
_entity_poly.pdbx_strand_id
1 'polypeptide(L)'
;MASRKKAQDSRPQQQQIMSLREIEPMNQAQNDFFNAFYDGYHMIAMGSAGTGKSFLSLYLGLEAVFDPQSPYRKVLICRSCVPSRDIGYLPGTEEEKIAVYKRPYVSIVNELYKRGDAWEILEKKGLVEFCSTSFLRGTTIDDTIIFVDEIQNLAFNELHNVVTRIGKNSALIFAGDFFQRDLDREESGVHDFFEISKKIK
;
A
#
# COMPACT_ATOMS: atom_id res chain seq x y z
N MET A 1 8.49 36.18 -28.68
CA MET A 1 8.90 35.85 -27.30
C MET A 1 7.65 35.51 -26.49
N ALA A 2 7.32 34.24 -26.36
CA ALA A 2 6.15 33.77 -25.65
C ALA A 2 6.57 33.38 -24.24
N SER A 3 6.11 34.13 -23.25
CA SER A 3 6.31 33.92 -21.82
C SER A 3 5.60 32.62 -21.38
N ARG A 4 6.37 31.57 -21.07
CA ARG A 4 5.87 30.38 -20.39
C ARG A 4 5.47 30.78 -18.96
N LYS A 5 4.17 30.91 -18.71
CA LYS A 5 3.63 30.95 -17.35
C LYS A 5 4.02 29.63 -16.66
N LYS A 6 4.88 29.71 -15.65
CA LYS A 6 5.10 28.61 -14.69
C LYS A 6 3.75 28.33 -14.02
N ALA A 7 3.23 27.11 -14.21
CA ALA A 7 2.14 26.62 -13.40
C ALA A 7 2.61 26.67 -11.94
N GLN A 8 1.99 27.49 -11.12
CA GLN A 8 2.19 27.55 -9.69
C GLN A 8 1.71 26.21 -9.11
N ASP A 9 2.66 25.42 -8.60
CA ASP A 9 2.40 24.19 -7.87
C ASP A 9 1.63 24.54 -6.60
N SER A 10 0.33 24.34 -6.61
CA SER A 10 -0.59 24.65 -5.51
C SER A 10 -0.60 23.53 -4.45
N ARG A 11 0.59 23.02 -4.07
CA ARG A 11 0.69 22.12 -2.92
C ARG A 11 0.35 22.87 -1.66
N PRO A 12 -0.68 22.45 -0.90
CA PRO A 12 -0.87 23.01 0.43
C PRO A 12 0.41 22.73 1.24
N GLN A 13 0.78 23.68 2.11
CA GLN A 13 1.91 23.53 3.03
C GLN A 13 1.66 22.36 3.96
N GLN A 14 2.07 21.16 3.54
CA GLN A 14 1.86 19.89 4.26
C GLN A 14 2.84 19.71 5.43
N GLN A 15 3.85 20.56 5.53
CA GLN A 15 5.03 20.38 6.38
C GLN A 15 4.85 20.55 7.89
N GLN A 16 3.67 20.90 8.41
CA GLN A 16 3.52 21.19 9.85
C GLN A 16 2.48 20.36 10.61
N ILE A 17 2.00 19.23 10.08
CA ILE A 17 0.85 18.58 10.68
C ILE A 17 1.24 17.56 11.73
N MET A 18 2.23 16.75 11.45
CA MET A 18 2.73 15.68 12.32
C MET A 18 4.15 15.29 11.91
N SER A 19 4.98 14.89 12.89
CA SER A 19 6.33 14.36 12.65
C SER A 19 6.26 12.85 12.50
N LEU A 20 6.66 12.33 11.34
CA LEU A 20 6.85 10.91 11.12
C LEU A 20 8.08 10.45 11.93
N ARG A 21 7.95 9.31 12.63
CA ARG A 21 9.06 8.69 13.35
C ARG A 21 10.11 8.21 12.33
N GLU A 22 11.36 8.49 12.58
CA GLU A 22 12.46 7.93 11.80
C GLU A 22 12.61 6.43 12.08
N ILE A 23 12.70 5.63 11.03
CA ILE A 23 12.83 4.18 11.09
C ILE A 23 14.08 3.78 10.30
N GLU A 24 14.95 3.03 10.95
CA GLU A 24 16.11 2.42 10.32
C GLU A 24 15.89 0.91 10.07
N PRO A 25 16.43 0.36 8.98
CA PRO A 25 16.36 -1.07 8.72
C PRO A 25 17.15 -1.86 9.78
N MET A 26 16.52 -2.89 10.33
CA MET A 26 17.10 -3.72 11.41
C MET A 26 17.94 -4.89 10.88
N ASN A 27 17.88 -5.19 9.60
CA ASN A 27 18.60 -6.29 8.96
C ASN A 27 18.79 -6.04 7.47
N GLN A 28 19.59 -6.90 6.81
CA GLN A 28 19.92 -6.74 5.39
C GLN A 28 18.70 -6.76 4.48
N ALA A 29 17.74 -7.66 4.72
CA ALA A 29 16.54 -7.75 3.89
C ALA A 29 15.69 -6.46 3.95
N GLN A 30 15.58 -5.85 5.14
CA GLN A 30 14.93 -4.56 5.29
C GLN A 30 15.73 -3.43 4.62
N ASN A 31 17.07 -3.47 4.72
CA ASN A 31 17.93 -2.50 4.04
C ASN A 31 17.77 -2.60 2.51
N ASP A 32 17.73 -3.80 1.96
CA ASP A 32 17.51 -4.03 0.53
C ASP A 32 16.12 -3.52 0.11
N PHE A 33 15.12 -3.67 0.97
CA PHE A 33 13.78 -3.15 0.73
C PHE A 33 13.73 -1.63 0.69
N PHE A 34 14.44 -0.93 1.59
CA PHE A 34 14.59 0.52 1.57
C PHE A 34 15.29 0.99 0.29
N ASN A 35 16.42 0.37 -0.05
CA ASN A 35 17.17 0.74 -1.25
C ASN A 35 16.33 0.57 -2.52
N ALA A 36 15.63 -0.55 -2.67
CA ALA A 36 14.76 -0.80 -3.81
C ALA A 36 13.63 0.24 -3.92
N PHE A 37 13.08 0.69 -2.80
CA PHE A 37 12.07 1.74 -2.79
C PHE A 37 12.64 3.08 -3.27
N TYR A 38 13.79 3.50 -2.73
CA TYR A 38 14.44 4.76 -3.11
C TYR A 38 14.97 4.76 -4.55
N ASP A 39 15.32 3.59 -5.07
CA ASP A 39 15.67 3.40 -6.49
C ASP A 39 14.45 3.45 -7.43
N GLY A 40 13.23 3.55 -6.87
CA GLY A 40 11.99 3.71 -7.63
C GLY A 40 11.40 2.42 -8.20
N TYR A 41 11.82 1.25 -7.69
CA TYR A 41 11.27 -0.03 -8.15
C TYR A 41 9.84 -0.27 -7.62
N HIS A 42 9.04 -0.97 -8.43
CA HIS A 42 7.89 -1.70 -7.92
C HIS A 42 8.38 -2.90 -7.12
N MET A 43 7.80 -3.14 -5.95
CA MET A 43 8.35 -4.08 -5.00
C MET A 43 7.41 -5.22 -4.65
N ILE A 44 8.01 -6.37 -4.30
CA ILE A 44 7.30 -7.51 -3.75
C ILE A 44 8.04 -7.99 -2.49
N ALA A 45 7.43 -7.77 -1.34
CA ALA A 45 7.94 -8.18 -0.03
C ALA A 45 7.29 -9.48 0.43
N MET A 46 7.99 -10.60 0.27
CA MET A 46 7.52 -11.90 0.77
C MET A 46 8.31 -12.33 1.99
N GLY A 47 7.62 -12.86 2.99
CA GLY A 47 8.26 -13.34 4.20
C GLY A 47 7.24 -13.65 5.31
N SER A 48 7.71 -14.29 6.38
CA SER A 48 6.86 -14.67 7.51
C SER A 48 6.19 -13.48 8.20
N ALA A 49 5.13 -13.74 8.96
CA ALA A 49 4.52 -12.74 9.82
C ALA A 49 5.53 -12.11 10.78
N GLY A 50 5.31 -10.87 11.17
CA GLY A 50 6.17 -10.16 12.14
C GLY A 50 7.51 -9.65 11.59
N THR A 51 7.81 -9.80 10.29
CA THR A 51 9.05 -9.30 9.68
C THR A 51 9.03 -7.81 9.33
N GLY A 52 7.91 -7.13 9.60
CA GLY A 52 7.76 -5.68 9.40
C GLY A 52 7.31 -5.25 8.02
N LYS A 53 6.89 -6.16 7.12
CA LYS A 53 6.49 -5.83 5.73
C LYS A 53 5.50 -4.68 5.65
N SER A 54 4.35 -4.80 6.30
CA SER A 54 3.30 -3.78 6.25
C SER A 54 3.72 -2.49 6.95
N PHE A 55 4.48 -2.61 8.05
CA PHE A 55 5.00 -1.45 8.79
C PHE A 55 5.97 -0.63 7.94
N LEU A 56 6.96 -1.29 7.32
CA LEU A 56 7.96 -0.62 6.49
C LEU A 56 7.36 -0.07 5.19
N SER A 57 6.41 -0.79 4.58
CA SER A 57 5.71 -0.31 3.38
C SER A 57 4.94 0.98 3.67
N LEU A 58 4.25 1.05 4.81
CA LEU A 58 3.52 2.26 5.21
C LEU A 58 4.47 3.38 5.62
N TYR A 59 5.56 3.07 6.31
CA TYR A 59 6.59 4.05 6.66
C TYR A 59 7.15 4.73 5.41
N LEU A 60 7.70 3.95 4.47
CA LEU A 60 8.29 4.46 3.24
C LEU A 60 7.27 5.22 2.37
N GLY A 61 6.06 4.67 2.29
CA GLY A 61 4.97 5.33 1.56
C GLY A 61 4.61 6.69 2.12
N LEU A 62 4.47 6.80 3.45
CA LEU A 62 4.15 8.06 4.10
C LEU A 62 5.32 9.04 4.06
N GLU A 63 6.56 8.56 4.25
CA GLU A 63 7.76 9.38 4.09
C GLU A 63 7.80 10.03 2.70
N ALA A 64 7.61 9.24 1.64
CA ALA A 64 7.61 9.73 0.27
C ALA A 64 6.45 10.68 -0.04
N VAL A 65 5.27 10.51 0.56
CA VAL A 65 4.13 11.44 0.39
C VAL A 65 4.43 12.80 1.01
N PHE A 66 5.22 12.85 2.08
CA PHE A 66 5.61 14.10 2.73
C PHE A 66 6.88 14.74 2.15
N ASP A 67 7.63 14.03 1.31
CA ASP A 67 8.77 14.61 0.59
C ASP A 67 8.28 15.54 -0.54
N PRO A 68 8.63 16.85 -0.49
CA PRO A 68 8.23 17.81 -1.52
C PRO A 68 8.78 17.50 -2.92
N GLN A 69 9.87 16.73 -3.01
CA GLN A 69 10.49 16.35 -4.28
C GLN A 69 9.88 15.07 -4.88
N SER A 70 9.14 14.33 -4.07
CA SER A 70 8.48 13.09 -4.48
C SER A 70 7.26 13.36 -5.37
N PRO A 71 7.01 12.54 -6.39
CA PRO A 71 5.81 12.65 -7.22
C PRO A 71 4.54 12.18 -6.49
N TYR A 72 4.68 11.42 -5.41
CA TYR A 72 3.56 10.77 -4.75
C TYR A 72 2.73 11.75 -3.91
N ARG A 73 1.41 11.58 -3.95
CA ARG A 73 0.43 12.43 -3.26
C ARG A 73 -0.28 11.72 -2.14
N LYS A 74 -0.43 10.40 -2.24
CA LYS A 74 -1.11 9.59 -1.23
C LYS A 74 -0.57 8.16 -1.20
N VAL A 75 -0.85 7.47 -0.10
CA VAL A 75 -0.73 6.02 0.04
C VAL A 75 -2.12 5.41 -0.06
N LEU A 76 -2.32 4.51 -1.01
CA LEU A 76 -3.53 3.70 -1.15
C LEU A 76 -3.24 2.28 -0.68
N ILE A 77 -3.89 1.87 0.40
CA ILE A 77 -3.76 0.54 0.97
C ILE A 77 -4.87 -0.33 0.41
N CYS A 78 -4.51 -1.44 -0.20
CA CYS A 78 -5.43 -2.40 -0.79
C CYS A 78 -5.29 -3.76 -0.14
N ARG A 79 -6.41 -4.38 0.18
CA ARG A 79 -6.45 -5.75 0.69
C ARG A 79 -7.71 -6.45 0.17
N SER A 80 -7.65 -7.78 -0.04
CA SER A 80 -8.88 -8.55 -0.23
C SER A 80 -9.69 -8.55 1.07
N CYS A 81 -10.96 -8.20 0.97
CA CYS A 81 -11.91 -8.20 2.08
C CYS A 81 -12.88 -9.40 1.96
N VAL A 82 -12.48 -10.46 1.28
CA VAL A 82 -13.24 -11.72 1.26
C VAL A 82 -13.09 -12.37 2.63
N PRO A 83 -14.21 -12.78 3.29
CA PRO A 83 -14.12 -13.48 4.55
C PRO A 83 -13.23 -14.72 4.42
N SER A 84 -12.15 -14.76 5.21
CA SER A 84 -11.36 -15.98 5.36
C SER A 84 -12.19 -17.03 6.12
N ARG A 85 -11.88 -18.31 5.89
CA ARG A 85 -12.55 -19.44 6.58
C ARG A 85 -12.48 -19.32 8.10
N ASP A 86 -11.41 -18.71 8.62
CA ASP A 86 -11.17 -18.55 10.06
C ASP A 86 -11.99 -17.42 10.72
N ILE A 87 -12.38 -16.40 9.96
CA ILE A 87 -13.16 -15.26 10.49
C ILE A 87 -14.67 -15.55 10.40
N GLY A 88 -15.09 -16.51 9.59
CA GLY A 88 -16.49 -16.84 9.36
C GLY A 88 -17.28 -15.71 8.70
N TYR A 89 -18.61 -15.84 8.68
CA TYR A 89 -19.49 -14.80 8.17
C TYR A 89 -19.55 -13.64 9.17
N LEU A 90 -18.85 -12.52 8.86
CA LEU A 90 -18.96 -11.30 9.64
C LEU A 90 -20.36 -10.71 9.43
N PRO A 91 -21.21 -10.68 10.47
CA PRO A 91 -22.48 -9.95 10.42
C PRO A 91 -22.18 -8.45 10.37
N GLY A 92 -23.02 -7.69 9.68
CA GLY A 92 -22.89 -6.23 9.62
C GLY A 92 -22.85 -5.69 8.19
N THR A 93 -22.82 -4.38 8.09
CA THR A 93 -22.73 -3.64 6.83
C THR A 93 -21.37 -3.86 6.16
N GLU A 94 -21.27 -3.56 4.87
CA GLU A 94 -19.99 -3.61 4.14
C GLU A 94 -18.94 -2.69 4.77
N GLU A 95 -19.35 -1.53 5.25
CA GLU A 95 -18.47 -0.56 5.93
C GLU A 95 -17.92 -1.13 7.25
N GLU A 96 -18.73 -1.82 8.04
CA GLU A 96 -18.29 -2.46 9.28
C GLU A 96 -17.28 -3.58 9.01
N LYS A 97 -17.48 -4.35 7.93
CA LYS A 97 -16.53 -5.40 7.50
C LYS A 97 -15.21 -4.77 7.06
N ILE A 98 -15.24 -3.74 6.23
CA ILE A 98 -14.05 -3.00 5.79
C ILE A 98 -13.29 -2.43 7.00
N ALA A 99 -13.99 -1.92 8.00
CA ALA A 99 -13.38 -1.35 9.21
C ALA A 99 -12.51 -2.37 9.97
N VAL A 100 -12.93 -3.65 10.01
CA VAL A 100 -12.13 -4.72 10.65
C VAL A 100 -10.81 -4.91 9.91
N TYR A 101 -10.82 -4.98 8.58
CA TYR A 101 -9.61 -5.14 7.78
C TYR A 101 -8.70 -3.90 7.77
N LYS A 102 -9.26 -2.71 7.95
CA LYS A 102 -8.54 -1.44 8.03
C LYS A 102 -7.79 -1.25 9.35
N ARG A 103 -8.30 -1.80 10.45
CA ARG A 103 -7.80 -1.57 11.83
C ARG A 103 -6.30 -1.78 12.00
N PRO A 104 -5.64 -2.83 11.47
CA PRO A 104 -4.20 -3.01 11.59
C PRO A 104 -3.41 -1.83 11.03
N TYR A 105 -3.80 -1.29 9.90
CA TYR A 105 -3.12 -0.17 9.23
C TYR A 105 -3.31 1.14 10.00
N VAL A 106 -4.51 1.36 10.55
CA VAL A 106 -4.77 2.48 11.47
C VAL A 106 -3.80 2.43 12.65
N SER A 107 -3.61 1.25 13.24
CA SER A 107 -2.69 1.06 14.36
C SER A 107 -1.24 1.37 13.97
N ILE A 108 -0.78 0.87 12.82
CA ILE A 108 0.58 1.12 12.32
C ILE A 108 0.80 2.63 12.06
N VAL A 109 -0.13 3.29 11.39
CA VAL A 109 -0.01 4.73 11.09
C VAL A 109 0.01 5.54 12.38
N ASN A 110 -0.85 5.22 13.34
CA ASN A 110 -0.87 5.90 14.63
C ASN A 110 0.43 5.70 15.41
N GLU A 111 1.03 4.51 15.34
CA GLU A 111 2.36 4.21 15.93
C GLU A 111 3.47 5.01 15.26
N LEU A 112 3.49 5.07 13.92
CA LEU A 112 4.50 5.80 13.14
C LEU A 112 4.54 7.29 13.50
N TYR A 113 3.40 7.88 13.79
CA TYR A 113 3.29 9.28 14.20
C TYR A 113 3.26 9.48 15.72
N LYS A 114 3.33 8.40 16.52
CA LYS A 114 3.18 8.44 17.99
C LYS A 114 1.93 9.22 18.44
N ARG A 115 0.82 9.03 17.72
CA ARG A 115 -0.40 9.80 17.88
C ARG A 115 -1.63 8.95 17.54
N GLY A 116 -2.60 8.90 18.47
CA GLY A 116 -3.76 8.02 18.35
C GLY A 116 -4.80 8.37 17.26
N ASP A 117 -4.76 9.60 16.72
CA ASP A 117 -5.65 10.12 15.69
C ASP A 117 -4.93 10.42 14.35
N ALA A 118 -3.69 9.92 14.18
CA ALA A 118 -2.89 10.19 12.99
C ALA A 118 -3.57 9.71 11.70
N TRP A 119 -4.11 8.50 11.72
CA TRP A 119 -4.86 7.97 10.58
C TRP A 119 -6.00 8.89 10.15
N GLU A 120 -6.85 9.29 11.09
CA GLU A 120 -8.02 10.13 10.80
C GLU A 120 -7.64 11.48 10.18
N ILE A 121 -6.54 12.08 10.66
CA ILE A 121 -6.03 13.35 10.12
C ILE A 121 -5.52 13.15 8.69
N LEU A 122 -4.77 12.09 8.43
CA LEU A 122 -4.21 11.81 7.10
C LEU A 122 -5.31 11.43 6.11
N GLU A 123 -6.28 10.62 6.53
CA GLU A 123 -7.42 10.21 5.70
C GLU A 123 -8.29 11.41 5.32
N LYS A 124 -8.63 12.29 6.27
CA LYS A 124 -9.37 13.55 6.01
C LYS A 124 -8.64 14.49 5.02
N LYS A 125 -7.32 14.39 4.95
CA LYS A 125 -6.50 15.14 4.00
C LYS A 125 -6.28 14.44 2.67
N GLY A 126 -6.77 13.22 2.51
CA GLY A 126 -6.58 12.40 1.33
C GLY A 126 -5.15 11.91 1.14
N LEU A 127 -4.34 11.85 2.21
CA LEU A 127 -2.95 11.40 2.18
C LEU A 127 -2.81 9.89 2.41
N VAL A 128 -3.80 9.28 3.03
CA VAL A 128 -3.92 7.83 3.19
C VAL A 128 -5.35 7.41 2.89
N GLU A 129 -5.50 6.26 2.24
CA GLU A 129 -6.78 5.69 1.88
C GLU A 129 -6.72 4.17 2.00
N PHE A 130 -7.82 3.54 2.42
CA PHE A 130 -7.94 2.08 2.44
C PHE A 130 -9.09 1.65 1.54
N CYS A 131 -8.85 0.64 0.71
CA CYS A 131 -9.90 0.05 -0.12
C CYS A 131 -9.77 -1.48 -0.21
N SER A 132 -10.87 -2.14 -0.53
CA SER A 132 -10.82 -3.52 -0.99
C SER A 132 -10.36 -3.58 -2.45
N THR A 133 -9.59 -4.63 -2.79
CA THR A 133 -9.18 -4.90 -4.18
C THR A 133 -10.35 -4.94 -5.17
N SER A 134 -11.55 -5.29 -4.70
CA SER A 134 -12.77 -5.30 -5.51
C SER A 134 -13.19 -3.92 -6.04
N PHE A 135 -12.80 -2.83 -5.35
CA PHE A 135 -13.17 -1.46 -5.73
C PHE A 135 -12.20 -0.80 -6.73
N LEU A 136 -11.06 -1.46 -7.04
CA LEU A 136 -10.06 -0.89 -7.96
C LEU A 136 -10.45 -0.99 -9.44
N ARG A 137 -11.62 -1.51 -9.76
CA ARG A 137 -12.03 -1.70 -11.17
C ARG A 137 -12.33 -0.38 -11.87
N GLY A 138 -11.79 -0.21 -13.06
CA GLY A 138 -12.18 0.88 -13.99
C GLY A 138 -11.47 2.23 -13.78
N THR A 139 -10.58 2.38 -12.80
CA THR A 139 -9.87 3.64 -12.53
C THR A 139 -8.37 3.49 -12.74
N THR A 140 -7.72 4.51 -13.31
CA THR A 140 -6.26 4.65 -13.34
C THR A 140 -5.84 5.40 -12.06
N ILE A 141 -4.78 4.96 -11.42
CA ILE A 141 -4.31 5.49 -10.14
C ILE A 141 -2.98 6.19 -10.39
N ASP A 142 -3.00 7.51 -10.43
CA ASP A 142 -1.84 8.36 -10.65
C ASP A 142 -1.27 8.90 -9.33
N ASP A 143 0.01 9.28 -9.34
CA ASP A 143 0.72 9.97 -8.25
C ASP A 143 0.55 9.29 -6.87
N THR A 144 0.48 7.96 -6.83
CA THR A 144 0.07 7.19 -5.66
C THR A 144 1.03 6.05 -5.37
N ILE A 145 1.34 5.83 -4.10
CA ILE A 145 1.94 4.58 -3.64
C ILE A 145 0.81 3.60 -3.35
N ILE A 146 0.73 2.53 -4.14
CA ILE A 146 -0.27 1.47 -4.01
C ILE A 146 0.35 0.35 -3.21
N PHE A 147 -0.06 0.20 -1.96
CA PHE A 147 0.37 -0.89 -1.08
C PHE A 147 -0.71 -1.97 -1.04
N VAL A 148 -0.38 -3.16 -1.50
CA VAL A 148 -1.29 -4.32 -1.54
C VAL A 148 -0.78 -5.36 -0.55
N ASP A 149 -1.55 -5.59 0.49
CA ASP A 149 -1.19 -6.51 1.56
C ASP A 149 -1.90 -7.86 1.42
N GLU A 150 -1.33 -8.90 2.02
CA GLU A 150 -1.85 -10.27 2.04
C GLU A 150 -2.09 -10.84 0.63
N ILE A 151 -1.14 -10.60 -0.29
CA ILE A 151 -1.31 -10.98 -1.70
C ILE A 151 -1.50 -12.48 -1.92
N GLN A 152 -1.08 -13.34 -0.98
CA GLN A 152 -1.33 -14.78 -1.03
C GLN A 152 -2.81 -15.14 -0.98
N ASN A 153 -3.66 -14.21 -0.50
CA ASN A 153 -5.11 -14.34 -0.41
C ASN A 153 -5.83 -13.65 -1.57
N LEU A 154 -5.12 -13.26 -2.64
CA LEU A 154 -5.68 -12.67 -3.84
C LEU A 154 -5.78 -13.71 -4.97
N ALA A 155 -6.91 -13.73 -5.64
CA ALA A 155 -7.04 -14.45 -6.90
C ALA A 155 -6.23 -13.75 -8.00
N PHE A 156 -5.85 -14.49 -9.06
CA PHE A 156 -5.10 -13.93 -10.17
C PHE A 156 -5.75 -12.70 -10.79
N ASN A 157 -7.07 -12.71 -10.94
CA ASN A 157 -7.82 -11.58 -11.48
C ASN A 157 -7.74 -10.32 -10.61
N GLU A 158 -7.63 -10.46 -9.28
CA GLU A 158 -7.46 -9.33 -8.37
C GLU A 158 -6.06 -8.73 -8.51
N LEU A 159 -5.01 -9.57 -8.54
CA LEU A 159 -3.63 -9.14 -8.79
C LEU A 159 -3.50 -8.43 -10.15
N HIS A 160 -4.07 -9.01 -11.20
CA HIS A 160 -4.09 -8.42 -12.53
C HIS A 160 -4.83 -7.05 -12.54
N ASN A 161 -5.96 -6.95 -11.84
CA ASN A 161 -6.70 -5.70 -11.74
C ASN A 161 -5.85 -4.59 -11.08
N VAL A 162 -5.12 -4.90 -10.00
CA VAL A 162 -4.23 -3.93 -9.36
C VAL A 162 -3.16 -3.45 -10.33
N VAL A 163 -2.41 -4.37 -10.95
CA VAL A 163 -1.29 -4.02 -11.84
C VAL A 163 -1.73 -3.17 -13.02
N THR A 164 -2.90 -3.48 -13.60
CA THR A 164 -3.43 -2.73 -14.74
C THR A 164 -4.01 -1.35 -14.37
N ARG A 165 -4.05 -0.99 -13.10
CA ARG A 165 -4.51 0.33 -12.61
C ARG A 165 -3.37 1.29 -12.30
N ILE A 166 -2.12 0.82 -12.31
CA ILE A 166 -0.96 1.66 -12.06
C ILE A 166 -0.88 2.74 -13.14
N GLY A 167 -0.98 3.98 -12.71
CA GLY A 167 -0.91 5.15 -13.56
C GLY A 167 0.44 5.84 -13.51
N LYS A 168 0.49 7.09 -13.97
CA LYS A 168 1.70 7.89 -14.00
C LYS A 168 2.19 8.19 -12.58
N ASN A 169 3.52 8.20 -12.41
CA ASN A 169 4.17 8.54 -11.14
C ASN A 169 3.66 7.71 -9.96
N SER A 170 3.25 6.45 -10.19
CA SER A 170 2.77 5.58 -9.12
C SER A 170 3.73 4.42 -8.90
N ALA A 171 3.89 4.03 -7.64
CA ALA A 171 4.67 2.86 -7.23
C ALA A 171 3.77 1.79 -6.63
N LEU A 172 4.16 0.53 -6.83
CA LEU A 172 3.45 -0.63 -6.32
C LEU A 172 4.32 -1.37 -5.31
N ILE A 173 3.76 -1.66 -4.15
CA ILE A 173 4.37 -2.50 -3.12
C ILE A 173 3.40 -3.64 -2.83
N PHE A 174 3.79 -4.85 -3.17
CA PHE A 174 3.10 -6.06 -2.77
C PHE A 174 3.72 -6.63 -1.49
N ALA A 175 2.90 -7.05 -0.53
CA ALA A 175 3.35 -7.76 0.66
C ALA A 175 2.52 -9.04 0.87
N GLY A 176 3.17 -10.10 1.33
CA GLY A 176 2.51 -11.35 1.59
C GLY A 176 3.35 -12.36 2.35
N ASP A 177 2.71 -13.47 2.70
CA ASP A 177 3.33 -14.63 3.35
C ASP A 177 2.85 -15.91 2.66
N PHE A 178 3.77 -16.64 2.02
CA PHE A 178 3.41 -17.90 1.35
C PHE A 178 2.91 -19.00 2.29
N PHE A 179 3.22 -18.89 3.58
CA PHE A 179 2.85 -19.91 4.58
C PHE A 179 1.50 -19.60 5.24
N GLN A 180 1.03 -18.35 5.17
CA GLN A 180 -0.26 -17.91 5.71
C GLN A 180 -1.26 -17.72 4.57
N ARG A 181 -1.92 -18.81 4.15
CA ARG A 181 -2.93 -18.77 3.10
C ARG A 181 -4.29 -19.16 3.65
N ASP A 182 -5.25 -18.27 3.44
CA ASP A 182 -6.67 -18.55 3.68
C ASP A 182 -7.33 -19.20 2.45
N LEU A 183 -6.75 -19.00 1.26
CA LEU A 183 -7.18 -19.62 0.01
C LEU A 183 -6.41 -20.91 -0.29
N ASP A 184 -7.08 -21.87 -0.91
CA ASP A 184 -6.42 -23.06 -1.44
C ASP A 184 -5.40 -22.67 -2.53
N ARG A 185 -4.39 -23.52 -2.76
CA ARG A 185 -3.31 -23.24 -3.74
C ARG A 185 -3.84 -22.95 -5.15
N GLU A 186 -4.94 -23.58 -5.52
CA GLU A 186 -5.56 -23.44 -6.84
C GLU A 186 -6.35 -22.14 -6.98
N GLU A 187 -6.80 -21.55 -5.87
CA GLU A 187 -7.55 -20.28 -5.84
C GLU A 187 -6.62 -19.05 -5.75
N SER A 188 -5.43 -19.22 -5.15
CA SER A 188 -4.46 -18.13 -5.03
C SER A 188 -3.73 -17.89 -6.35
N GLY A 189 -3.88 -16.69 -6.89
CA GLY A 189 -3.21 -16.27 -8.13
C GLY A 189 -1.75 -15.86 -7.98
N VAL A 190 -1.22 -15.86 -6.76
CA VAL A 190 0.12 -15.32 -6.49
C VAL A 190 1.23 -16.13 -7.17
N HIS A 191 1.11 -17.45 -7.24
CA HIS A 191 2.10 -18.29 -7.90
C HIS A 191 2.18 -18.02 -9.41
N ASP A 192 1.03 -17.98 -10.07
CA ASP A 192 0.95 -17.71 -11.52
C ASP A 192 1.44 -16.30 -11.84
N PHE A 193 1.11 -15.33 -10.97
CA PHE A 193 1.59 -13.96 -11.08
C PHE A 193 3.12 -13.90 -11.04
N PHE A 194 3.78 -14.62 -10.12
CA PHE A 194 5.24 -14.68 -10.06
C PHE A 194 5.86 -15.35 -11.27
N GLU A 195 5.27 -16.45 -11.76
CA GLU A 195 5.77 -17.14 -12.96
C GLU A 195 5.68 -16.26 -14.21
N ILE A 196 4.63 -15.45 -14.32
CA ILE A 196 4.48 -14.48 -15.42
C ILE A 196 5.48 -13.33 -15.25
N SER A 197 5.61 -12.76 -14.03
CA SER A 197 6.51 -11.63 -13.78
C SER A 197 7.98 -11.96 -14.09
N LYS A 198 8.42 -13.20 -13.87
CA LYS A 198 9.77 -13.66 -14.24
C LYS A 198 10.01 -13.71 -15.76
N LYS A 199 8.95 -13.81 -16.56
CA LYS A 199 9.04 -13.90 -18.03
C LYS A 199 8.98 -12.54 -18.71
N ILE A 200 8.55 -11.52 -18.02
CA ILE A 200 8.52 -10.13 -18.51
C ILE A 200 9.88 -9.52 -18.18
N LYS A 201 10.66 -9.23 -19.23
CA LYS A 201 11.97 -8.55 -19.13
C LYS A 201 11.79 -7.07 -19.39
#